data_5ef856bb29090af17ecc92a0df1de49d
#
_entry.id   5ef856bb29090af17ecc92a0df1de49d
#
_cell.length_a   1.000
_cell.length_b   1.000
_cell.length_c   1.000
_cell.angle_alpha   90.00
_cell.angle_beta   90.00
_cell.angle_gamma   90.00
#
_symmetry.space_group_name_H-M   'P 1'
#
loop_
_entity.id
_entity.type
_entity.pdbx_description
1 polymer ?
#
loop_
_entity_poly.entity_id
_entity_poly.type
_entity_poly.pdbx_seq_one_letter_code
_entity_poly.pdbx_strand_id
1 'polypeptide(L)'
;MARNILMIIASAAILSACASASRDVHGYIADDLKPADVKPGKDTRATVQAQLGSPSTSSIFDKNTWMYVSSTRQRFAFYHPKVIDRTIIAIRFGKDDVVDEIVKYDEKDGRVIQYAARETPTRGRELGLLEQIFGNVGRVALPQDSRAPGDIGR
;
A
#
# COMPACT_ATOMS: atom_id res chain seq x y z
N MET A 1 -5.15 -49.12 -19.65
CA MET A 1 -6.06 -47.94 -19.63
C MET A 1 -6.29 -47.41 -18.21
N ALA A 2 -6.72 -48.22 -17.25
CA ALA A 2 -6.99 -47.79 -15.86
C ALA A 2 -5.77 -47.11 -15.17
N ARG A 3 -4.55 -47.61 -15.35
CA ARG A 3 -3.33 -47.04 -14.76
C ARG A 3 -3.04 -45.60 -15.26
N ASN A 4 -3.29 -45.33 -16.54
CA ASN A 4 -3.09 -43.99 -17.10
C ASN A 4 -4.16 -42.99 -16.62
N ILE A 5 -5.39 -43.46 -16.45
CA ILE A 5 -6.49 -42.65 -15.89
C ILE A 5 -6.18 -42.29 -14.44
N LEU A 6 -5.68 -43.26 -13.66
CA LEU A 6 -5.30 -43.01 -12.25
C LEU A 6 -4.16 -41.97 -12.14
N MET A 7 -3.18 -41.99 -13.02
CA MET A 7 -2.11 -40.98 -13.06
C MET A 7 -2.62 -39.60 -13.43
N ILE A 8 -3.57 -39.49 -14.35
CA ILE A 8 -4.17 -38.21 -14.73
C ILE A 8 -4.97 -37.61 -13.55
N ILE A 9 -5.75 -38.45 -12.86
CA ILE A 9 -6.53 -38.02 -11.69
C ILE A 9 -5.57 -37.57 -10.56
N ALA A 10 -4.50 -38.32 -10.31
CA ALA A 10 -3.51 -37.96 -9.30
C ALA A 10 -2.80 -36.64 -9.63
N SER A 11 -2.42 -36.39 -10.89
CA SER A 11 -1.81 -35.13 -11.30
C SER A 11 -2.78 -33.94 -11.19
N ALA A 12 -4.04 -34.14 -11.54
CA ALA A 12 -5.07 -33.11 -11.39
C ALA A 12 -5.34 -32.74 -9.90
N ALA A 13 -5.28 -33.72 -9.01
CA ALA A 13 -5.44 -33.48 -7.57
C ALA A 13 -4.25 -32.70 -6.98
N ILE A 14 -3.03 -32.90 -7.47
CA ILE A 14 -1.85 -32.16 -7.02
C ILE A 14 -1.91 -30.71 -7.50
N LEU A 15 -2.41 -30.44 -8.71
CA LEU A 15 -2.55 -29.07 -9.22
C LEU A 15 -3.61 -28.25 -8.45
N SER A 16 -4.65 -28.92 -7.93
CA SER A 16 -5.70 -28.22 -7.17
C SER A 16 -5.26 -27.78 -5.76
N ALA A 17 -4.24 -28.41 -5.18
CA ALA A 17 -3.71 -28.07 -3.86
C ALA A 17 -3.08 -26.66 -3.78
N CYS A 18 -2.62 -26.11 -4.91
CA CYS A 18 -2.01 -24.77 -4.96
C CYS A 18 -2.99 -23.60 -5.01
N ALA A 19 -4.29 -23.87 -5.03
CA ALA A 19 -5.34 -22.84 -5.18
C ALA A 19 -5.90 -22.32 -3.85
N SER A 20 -5.21 -22.52 -2.73
CA SER A 20 -5.65 -22.00 -1.43
C SER A 20 -5.42 -20.49 -1.34
N ALA A 21 -6.48 -19.76 -0.92
CA ALA A 21 -6.35 -18.35 -0.62
C ALA A 21 -5.65 -18.16 0.73
N SER A 22 -4.54 -17.42 0.76
CA SER A 22 -3.91 -17.00 2.01
C SER A 22 -4.49 -15.66 2.49
N ARG A 23 -4.59 -15.50 3.80
CA ARG A 23 -5.00 -14.26 4.45
C ARG A 23 -3.82 -13.75 5.27
N ASP A 24 -3.43 -12.52 5.00
CA ASP A 24 -2.33 -11.87 5.68
C ASP A 24 -2.88 -10.64 6.43
N VAL A 25 -2.65 -10.57 7.74
CA VAL A 25 -3.03 -9.42 8.56
C VAL A 25 -1.84 -8.48 8.68
N HIS A 26 -2.06 -7.20 8.43
CA HIS A 26 -1.04 -6.16 8.50
C HIS A 26 -1.47 -5.02 9.41
N GLY A 27 -0.52 -4.49 10.16
CA GLY A 27 -0.73 -3.36 11.05
C GLY A 27 -1.02 -3.79 12.48
N TYR A 28 -1.82 -2.99 13.18
CA TYR A 28 -2.22 -3.28 14.55
C TYR A 28 -3.10 -4.54 14.58
N ILE A 29 -2.62 -5.59 15.22
CA ILE A 29 -3.38 -6.81 15.45
C ILE A 29 -3.94 -6.69 16.85
N ALA A 30 -5.23 -6.49 16.97
CA ALA A 30 -5.96 -6.57 18.23
C ALA A 30 -6.13 -8.05 18.61
N ASP A 31 -5.02 -8.70 18.96
CA ASP A 31 -5.07 -10.00 19.57
C ASP A 31 -5.43 -9.80 21.06
N ASP A 32 -6.59 -10.26 21.49
CA ASP A 32 -7.12 -10.28 22.86
C ASP A 32 -7.30 -8.90 23.57
N LEU A 33 -6.62 -7.87 23.20
CA LEU A 33 -6.77 -6.52 23.75
C LEU A 33 -7.76 -5.74 22.88
N LYS A 34 -9.01 -5.85 23.22
CA LYS A 34 -10.08 -5.14 22.51
C LYS A 34 -9.96 -3.65 22.78
N PRO A 35 -9.98 -2.80 21.75
CA PRO A 35 -10.10 -1.34 21.92
C PRO A 35 -11.33 -0.95 22.74
N ALA A 36 -12.26 -1.87 22.90
CA ALA A 36 -13.43 -1.74 23.79
C ALA A 36 -13.06 -1.64 25.28
N ASP A 37 -11.83 -1.98 25.67
CA ASP A 37 -11.42 -1.90 27.07
C ASP A 37 -10.89 -0.52 27.44
N VAL A 38 -10.55 0.34 26.45
CA VAL A 38 -10.16 1.74 26.68
C VAL A 38 -11.40 2.57 26.99
N LYS A 39 -11.37 3.24 28.15
CA LYS A 39 -12.53 4.01 28.66
C LYS A 39 -12.28 5.52 28.53
N PRO A 40 -13.10 6.23 27.72
CA PRO A 40 -13.05 7.68 27.68
C PRO A 40 -13.23 8.30 29.08
N GLY A 41 -12.50 9.35 29.35
CA GLY A 41 -12.52 10.05 30.63
C GLY A 41 -11.78 9.39 31.79
N LYS A 42 -11.22 8.19 31.61
CA LYS A 42 -10.46 7.45 32.64
C LYS A 42 -9.05 7.11 32.21
N ASP A 43 -8.89 6.60 31.01
CA ASP A 43 -7.60 6.16 30.51
C ASP A 43 -6.77 7.33 30.02
N THR A 44 -5.49 7.27 30.34
CA THR A 44 -4.52 8.26 29.91
C THR A 44 -3.72 7.75 28.71
N ARG A 45 -3.00 8.64 28.05
CA ARG A 45 -2.10 8.28 26.95
C ARG A 45 -1.12 7.15 27.34
N ALA A 46 -0.59 7.17 28.56
CA ALA A 46 0.31 6.15 29.08
C ALA A 46 -0.40 4.80 29.24
N THR A 47 -1.64 4.78 29.78
CA THR A 47 -2.41 3.54 29.92
C THR A 47 -2.80 2.96 28.58
N VAL A 48 -3.20 3.79 27.62
CA VAL A 48 -3.51 3.35 26.25
C VAL A 48 -2.27 2.75 25.59
N GLN A 49 -1.10 3.37 25.74
CA GLN A 49 0.15 2.83 25.18
C GLN A 49 0.56 1.51 25.85
N ALA A 50 0.33 1.37 27.15
CA ALA A 50 0.61 0.13 27.87
C ALA A 50 -0.34 -1.02 27.44
N GLN A 51 -1.60 -0.72 27.15
CA GLN A 51 -2.61 -1.69 26.76
C GLN A 51 -2.56 -2.04 25.27
N LEU A 52 -2.52 -1.03 24.40
CA LEU A 52 -2.59 -1.21 22.95
C LEU A 52 -1.23 -1.16 22.27
N GLY A 53 -0.16 -0.81 23.00
CA GLY A 53 1.15 -0.61 22.40
C GLY A 53 1.28 0.73 21.65
N SER A 54 2.32 0.85 20.84
CA SER A 54 2.56 2.07 20.05
C SER A 54 1.52 2.23 18.93
N PRO A 55 1.01 3.44 18.71
CA PRO A 55 0.08 3.69 17.62
C PRO A 55 0.73 3.47 16.24
N SER A 56 -0.06 3.06 15.27
CA SER A 56 0.41 2.92 13.88
C SER A 56 0.82 4.27 13.29
N THR A 57 0.11 5.34 13.65
CA THR A 57 0.42 6.72 13.27
C THR A 57 -0.29 7.71 14.20
N SER A 58 0.19 8.94 14.21
CA SER A 58 -0.50 10.07 14.83
C SER A 58 -0.98 11.03 13.75
N SER A 59 -2.07 11.73 14.02
CA SER A 59 -2.59 12.73 13.07
C SER A 59 -1.59 13.88 12.89
N ILE A 60 -1.37 14.29 11.63
CA ILE A 60 -0.52 15.43 11.30
C ILE A 60 -1.20 16.72 11.69
N PHE A 61 -2.54 16.77 11.61
CA PHE A 61 -3.34 17.98 11.89
C PHE A 61 -3.62 18.15 13.38
N ASP A 62 -3.71 17.02 14.10
CA ASP A 62 -3.97 17.01 15.55
C ASP A 62 -3.06 15.98 16.21
N LYS A 63 -1.97 16.46 16.81
CA LYS A 63 -0.99 15.61 17.51
C LYS A 63 -1.58 14.82 18.69
N ASN A 64 -2.79 15.18 19.12
CA ASN A 64 -3.49 14.53 20.20
C ASN A 64 -4.34 13.33 19.73
N THR A 65 -4.34 13.03 18.43
CA THR A 65 -5.07 11.88 17.90
C THR A 65 -4.10 10.77 17.47
N TRP A 66 -4.23 9.62 18.11
CA TRP A 66 -3.54 8.39 17.75
C TRP A 66 -4.43 7.51 16.90
N MET A 67 -3.83 6.87 15.91
CA MET A 67 -4.52 5.96 15.00
C MET A 67 -3.88 4.58 15.03
N TYR A 68 -4.71 3.59 15.26
CA TYR A 68 -4.37 2.18 15.16
C TYR A 68 -5.04 1.63 13.89
N VAL A 69 -4.23 1.19 12.94
CA VAL A 69 -4.69 0.74 11.63
C VAL A 69 -4.44 -0.75 11.50
N SER A 70 -5.49 -1.51 11.21
CA SER A 70 -5.42 -2.92 10.89
C SER A 70 -6.02 -3.17 9.52
N SER A 71 -5.42 -4.06 8.74
CA SER A 71 -5.94 -4.46 7.44
C SER A 71 -5.68 -5.92 7.17
N THR A 72 -6.70 -6.64 6.72
CA THR A 72 -6.60 -8.03 6.27
C THR A 72 -6.58 -8.04 4.75
N ARG A 73 -5.55 -8.66 4.20
CA ARG A 73 -5.40 -8.85 2.76
C ARG A 73 -5.60 -10.31 2.42
N GLN A 74 -6.31 -10.57 1.36
CA GLN A 74 -6.46 -11.89 0.77
C GLN A 74 -5.65 -11.98 -0.51
N ARG A 75 -4.79 -12.99 -0.57
CA ARG A 75 -4.02 -13.31 -1.77
C ARG A 75 -4.54 -14.63 -2.34
N PHE A 76 -4.78 -14.66 -3.62
CA PHE A 76 -5.17 -15.85 -4.33
C PHE A 76 -4.18 -16.11 -5.48
N ALA A 77 -3.46 -17.23 -5.41
CA ALA A 77 -2.47 -17.62 -6.40
C ALA A 77 -1.52 -16.46 -6.79
N PHE A 78 -1.48 -16.09 -8.07
CA PHE A 78 -0.64 -15.02 -8.62
C PHE A 78 -1.36 -13.67 -8.76
N TYR A 79 -2.59 -13.56 -8.30
CA TYR A 79 -3.34 -12.29 -8.35
C TYR A 79 -2.83 -11.30 -7.30
N HIS A 80 -2.98 -10.01 -7.60
CA HIS A 80 -2.67 -8.96 -6.64
C HIS A 80 -3.52 -9.12 -5.37
N PRO A 81 -2.88 -8.99 -4.17
CA PRO A 81 -3.61 -9.07 -2.92
C PRO A 81 -4.70 -8.01 -2.85
N LYS A 82 -5.91 -8.42 -2.45
CA LYS A 82 -7.02 -7.49 -2.19
C LYS A 82 -7.17 -7.27 -0.70
N VAL A 83 -7.39 -6.03 -0.29
CA VAL A 83 -7.82 -5.71 1.07
C VAL A 83 -9.28 -6.17 1.18
N ILE A 84 -9.56 -7.06 2.13
CA ILE A 84 -10.90 -7.61 2.39
C ILE A 84 -11.51 -7.07 3.68
N ASP A 85 -10.69 -6.51 4.54
CA ASP A 85 -11.12 -5.86 5.76
C ASP A 85 -10.11 -4.80 6.17
N ARG A 86 -10.60 -3.67 6.68
CA ARG A 86 -9.78 -2.59 7.23
C ARG A 86 -10.52 -1.96 8.39
N THR A 87 -9.83 -1.86 9.51
CA THR A 87 -10.32 -1.17 10.69
C THR A 87 -9.32 -0.10 11.09
N ILE A 88 -9.81 1.10 11.37
CA ILE A 88 -9.03 2.20 11.90
C ILE A 88 -9.68 2.63 13.20
N ILE A 89 -8.90 2.64 14.28
CA ILE A 89 -9.35 3.13 15.58
C ILE A 89 -8.60 4.43 15.83
N ALA A 90 -9.34 5.51 15.92
CA ALA A 90 -8.82 6.83 16.25
C ALA A 90 -9.14 7.13 17.73
N ILE A 91 -8.11 7.38 18.52
CA ILE A 91 -8.20 7.74 19.93
C ILE A 91 -7.74 9.18 20.06
N ARG A 92 -8.65 10.07 20.45
CA ARG A 92 -8.35 11.47 20.69
C ARG A 92 -8.14 11.70 22.18
N PHE A 93 -7.06 12.42 22.50
CA PHE A 93 -6.71 12.82 23.85
C PHE A 93 -7.04 14.29 24.10
N GLY A 94 -7.56 14.58 25.27
CA GLY A 94 -7.78 15.93 25.75
C GLY A 94 -6.47 16.64 26.15
N LYS A 95 -6.61 17.85 26.71
CA LYS A 95 -5.46 18.65 27.16
C LYS A 95 -4.68 18.01 28.30
N ASP A 96 -5.34 17.16 29.08
CA ASP A 96 -4.77 16.49 30.24
C ASP A 96 -4.23 15.09 29.92
N ASP A 97 -4.01 14.79 28.61
CA ASP A 97 -3.60 13.47 28.12
C ASP A 97 -4.58 12.33 28.46
N VAL A 98 -5.81 12.65 28.82
CA VAL A 98 -6.90 11.70 29.06
C VAL A 98 -7.64 11.45 27.75
N VAL A 99 -8.10 10.22 27.55
CA VAL A 99 -8.90 9.85 26.36
C VAL A 99 -10.22 10.62 26.38
N ASP A 100 -10.42 11.46 25.36
CA ASP A 100 -11.63 12.25 25.15
C ASP A 100 -12.67 11.46 24.33
N GLU A 101 -12.22 10.90 23.21
CA GLU A 101 -13.10 10.22 22.29
C GLU A 101 -12.40 9.05 21.61
N ILE A 102 -13.15 7.99 21.33
CA ILE A 102 -12.70 6.84 20.54
C ILE A 102 -13.67 6.66 19.39
N VAL A 103 -13.14 6.70 18.17
CA VAL A 103 -13.91 6.50 16.96
C VAL A 103 -13.35 5.29 16.20
N LYS A 104 -14.21 4.37 15.81
CA LYS A 104 -13.88 3.23 14.98
C LYS A 104 -14.41 3.48 13.57
N TYR A 105 -13.54 3.34 12.59
CA TYR A 105 -13.87 3.38 11.16
C TYR A 105 -13.65 2.03 10.54
N ASP A 106 -14.62 1.56 9.79
CA ASP A 106 -14.55 0.35 8.99
C ASP A 106 -14.34 0.69 7.51
N GLU A 107 -14.11 -0.31 6.68
CA GLU A 107 -13.92 -0.13 5.23
C GLU A 107 -15.09 0.61 4.57
N LYS A 108 -16.31 0.44 5.08
CA LYS A 108 -17.53 1.07 4.56
C LYS A 108 -17.60 2.57 4.81
N ASP A 109 -16.86 3.07 5.81
CA ASP A 109 -16.78 4.50 6.13
C ASP A 109 -15.83 5.24 5.19
N GLY A 110 -15.04 4.49 4.40
CA GLY A 110 -14.09 5.04 3.43
C GLY A 110 -14.78 5.72 2.27
N ARG A 111 -14.27 6.91 1.88
CA ARG A 111 -14.68 7.60 0.65
C ARG A 111 -13.54 7.58 -0.34
N VAL A 112 -13.84 7.24 -1.59
CA VAL A 112 -12.88 7.40 -2.68
C VAL A 112 -12.78 8.90 -2.99
N ILE A 113 -11.65 9.49 -2.62
CA ILE A 113 -11.35 10.87 -3.00
C ILE A 113 -10.73 10.83 -4.38
N GLN A 114 -11.44 11.33 -5.38
CA GLN A 114 -10.86 11.57 -6.69
C GLN A 114 -9.97 12.82 -6.54
N TYR A 115 -8.67 12.62 -6.53
CA TYR A 115 -7.74 13.72 -6.70
C TYR A 115 -8.02 14.34 -8.06
N ALA A 116 -8.12 15.67 -8.10
CA ALA A 116 -8.43 16.40 -9.33
C ALA A 116 -7.51 15.90 -10.44
N ALA A 117 -8.11 15.39 -11.52
CA ALA A 117 -7.42 14.91 -12.72
C ALA A 117 -6.83 16.08 -13.54
N ARG A 118 -6.21 17.05 -12.84
CA ARG A 118 -5.46 18.12 -13.49
C ARG A 118 -4.05 17.58 -13.72
N GLU A 119 -3.91 16.84 -14.80
CA GLU A 119 -2.60 16.48 -15.32
C GLU A 119 -1.90 17.75 -15.79
N THR A 120 -0.73 17.99 -15.26
CA THR A 120 0.13 19.04 -15.83
C THR A 120 0.68 18.46 -17.14
N PRO A 121 0.34 19.00 -18.32
CA PRO A 121 0.88 18.50 -19.57
C PRO A 121 2.39 18.67 -19.54
N THR A 122 3.09 17.58 -19.30
CA THR A 122 4.53 17.56 -19.47
C THR A 122 4.82 17.67 -20.96
N ARG A 123 5.62 18.63 -21.38
CA ARG A 123 6.10 18.75 -22.76
C ARG A 123 7.10 17.64 -23.09
N GLY A 124 6.73 16.40 -22.74
CA GLY A 124 7.44 15.21 -23.15
C GLY A 124 7.02 14.84 -24.55
N ARG A 125 7.96 14.54 -25.42
CA ARG A 125 7.66 13.95 -26.72
C ARG A 125 7.16 12.53 -26.47
N GLU A 126 5.87 12.30 -26.73
CA GLU A 126 5.31 10.96 -26.72
C GLU A 126 5.86 10.20 -27.95
N LEU A 127 6.77 9.27 -27.68
CA LEU A 127 7.27 8.39 -28.73
C LEU A 127 6.22 7.33 -29.01
N GLY A 128 5.71 7.28 -30.23
CA GLY A 128 4.82 6.21 -30.67
C GLY A 128 5.50 4.84 -30.55
N LEU A 129 4.73 3.76 -30.36
CA LEU A 129 5.25 2.40 -30.25
C LEU A 129 6.20 2.04 -31.41
N LEU A 130 5.91 2.46 -32.62
CA LEU A 130 6.77 2.27 -33.78
C LEU A 130 8.07 3.07 -33.68
N GLU A 131 8.02 4.30 -33.18
CA GLU A 131 9.17 5.16 -32.99
C GLU A 131 10.07 4.63 -31.85
N GLN A 132 9.47 3.95 -30.85
CA GLN A 132 10.20 3.31 -29.75
C GLN A 132 10.95 2.05 -30.23
N ILE A 133 10.34 1.28 -31.14
CA ILE A 133 10.95 0.06 -31.70
C ILE A 133 11.99 0.42 -32.78
N PHE A 134 11.68 1.37 -33.65
CA PHE A 134 12.53 1.70 -34.81
C PHE A 134 13.34 3.01 -34.63
N GLY A 135 13.08 3.79 -33.62
CA GLY A 135 13.69 5.12 -33.39
C GLY A 135 15.20 5.10 -33.18
N ASN A 136 15.77 3.91 -32.89
CA ASN A 136 17.23 3.73 -32.74
C ASN A 136 17.90 3.09 -33.98
N VAL A 137 17.13 2.69 -34.98
CA VAL A 137 17.67 2.12 -36.22
C VAL A 137 18.01 3.27 -37.16
N GLY A 138 19.29 3.54 -37.33
CA GLY A 138 19.78 4.58 -38.25
C GLY A 138 20.45 5.81 -37.59
N ARG A 139 20.44 5.93 -36.28
CA ARG A 139 21.29 6.93 -35.60
C ARG A 139 22.66 6.34 -35.33
N VAL A 140 23.44 6.15 -36.35
CA VAL A 140 24.89 6.05 -36.19
C VAL A 140 25.35 7.45 -35.78
N ALA A 141 25.74 7.62 -34.53
CA ALA A 141 26.43 8.82 -34.08
C ALA A 141 27.76 8.90 -34.88
N LEU A 142 27.79 9.73 -35.89
CA LEU A 142 29.04 10.15 -36.47
C LEU A 142 29.81 10.85 -35.36
N PRO A 143 31.08 10.48 -35.11
CA PRO A 143 31.90 11.20 -34.17
C PRO A 143 32.03 12.65 -34.68
N GLN A 144 31.46 13.59 -33.92
CA GLN A 144 31.69 15.00 -34.15
C GLN A 144 33.19 15.24 -33.88
N ASP A 145 33.88 15.48 -34.94
CA ASP A 145 35.27 15.97 -34.92
C ASP A 145 35.26 17.27 -34.10
N SER A 146 35.80 17.18 -32.91
CA SER A 146 35.97 18.31 -32.00
C SER A 146 37.13 19.19 -32.53
N ARG A 147 36.88 19.87 -33.66
CA ARG A 147 37.70 21.01 -34.05
C ARG A 147 37.26 22.20 -33.25
N ALA A 148 37.98 22.48 -32.21
CA ALA A 148 37.99 23.79 -31.57
C ALA A 148 38.29 24.86 -32.62
N PRO A 149 37.51 25.94 -32.72
CA PRO A 149 37.90 27.09 -33.50
C PRO A 149 39.13 27.73 -32.81
N GLY A 150 40.23 27.73 -33.54
CA GLY A 150 41.48 28.29 -33.09
C GLY A 150 41.35 29.75 -32.72
N ASP A 151 42.05 30.03 -31.68
CA ASP A 151 42.69 31.32 -31.34
C ASP A 151 43.06 32.12 -32.60
N ILE A 152 42.43 33.28 -32.78
CA ILE A 152 42.96 34.35 -33.61
C ILE A 152 43.20 35.53 -32.68
N GLY A 153 44.43 35.63 -32.23
CA GLY A 153 44.93 36.80 -31.58
C GLY A 153 44.87 38.06 -32.47
N ARG A 154 44.44 39.12 -31.88
CA ARG A 154 45.04 40.47 -31.89
C ARG A 154 44.15 41.42 -31.15
#